data_ac394e7780729388d562a9cba58dcf22
#
_entry.id   ac394e7780729388d562a9cba58dcf22
#
_cell.length_a   1.000
_cell.length_b   1.000
_cell.length_c   1.000
_cell.angle_alpha   90.00
_cell.angle_beta   90.00
_cell.angle_gamma   90.00
#
_symmetry.space_group_name_H-M   'P 1'
#
loop_
_entity.id
_entity.type
_entity.pdbx_description
1 polymer ?
#
loop_
_entity_poly.entity_id
_entity_poly.type
_entity_poly.pdbx_seq_one_letter_code
_entity_poly.pdbx_strand_id
1 'polypeptide(L)'
;MKILVLNGPNLARLDLREKSIYGNFSYAELEEAVTGFAKDAGVTVEIMQSDSETELIQILHRAADSKTPIIFNPAAFTHYSYAIRDAVVMLKAPIIEVHIS
;
A
#
# COMPACT_ATOMS: atom_id res chain seq x y z
N MET A 1 -6.57 11.66 12.40
CA MET A 1 -5.97 10.32 12.25
C MET A 1 -5.18 10.30 10.94
N LYS A 2 -3.98 9.76 10.99
CA LYS A 2 -3.14 9.57 9.80
C LYS A 2 -3.08 8.08 9.46
N ILE A 3 -3.29 7.76 8.17
CA ILE A 3 -3.24 6.39 7.66
C ILE A 3 -2.18 6.34 6.57
N LEU A 4 -1.33 5.31 6.60
CA LEU A 4 -0.39 5.03 5.53
C LEU A 4 -1.06 4.11 4.50
N VAL A 5 -1.06 4.52 3.24
CA VAL A 5 -1.45 3.66 2.12
C VAL A 5 -0.17 3.25 1.42
N LEU A 6 0.17 1.97 1.52
CA LEU A 6 1.44 1.43 1.02
C LEU A 6 1.19 0.47 -0.13
N ASN A 7 1.79 0.78 -1.27
CA ASN A 7 1.62 0.04 -2.51
C ASN A 7 2.93 -0.64 -2.91
N GLY A 8 2.85 -1.92 -3.18
CA GLY A 8 3.98 -2.77 -3.53
C GLY A 8 4.36 -2.74 -5.01
N PRO A 9 5.11 -3.77 -5.46
CA PRO A 9 5.76 -3.77 -6.77
C PRO A 9 4.80 -3.62 -7.93
N ASN A 10 5.26 -2.90 -8.94
CA ASN A 10 4.60 -2.70 -10.22
C ASN A 10 3.34 -1.84 -10.18
N LEU A 11 2.88 -1.41 -9.02
CA LEU A 11 1.67 -0.60 -8.91
C LEU A 11 1.85 0.82 -9.46
N ALA A 12 3.10 1.33 -9.48
CA ALA A 12 3.38 2.61 -10.12
C ALA A 12 3.17 2.59 -11.64
N ARG A 13 3.13 1.40 -12.24
CA ARG A 13 2.99 1.23 -13.68
C ARG A 13 1.71 0.46 -14.04
N LEU A 14 0.61 0.83 -13.44
CA LEU A 14 -0.72 0.28 -13.76
C LEU A 14 -1.07 0.53 -15.24
N ASP A 15 -0.52 1.57 -15.85
CA ASP A 15 -0.68 1.88 -17.27
C ASP A 15 -0.18 0.75 -18.19
N LEU A 16 0.73 -0.11 -17.70
CA LEU A 16 1.29 -1.24 -18.45
C LEU A 16 0.56 -2.56 -18.21
N ARG A 17 -0.42 -2.58 -17.28
CA ARG A 17 -1.15 -3.81 -16.93
C ARG A 17 -2.34 -4.03 -17.85
N GLU A 18 -2.80 -5.29 -17.95
CA GLU A 18 -3.97 -5.62 -18.76
C GLU A 18 -5.23 -4.94 -18.24
N LYS A 19 -5.84 -4.12 -19.10
CA LYS A 19 -7.03 -3.36 -18.73
C LYS A 19 -8.23 -4.25 -18.37
N SER A 20 -8.31 -5.43 -18.96
CA SER A 20 -9.38 -6.39 -18.65
C SER A 20 -9.32 -6.91 -17.21
N ILE A 21 -8.12 -6.89 -16.57
CA ILE A 21 -7.92 -7.38 -15.22
C ILE A 21 -7.81 -6.25 -14.22
N TYR A 22 -7.06 -5.19 -14.57
CA TYR A 22 -6.71 -4.11 -13.66
C TYR A 22 -7.46 -2.80 -13.90
N GLY A 23 -8.35 -2.78 -14.92
CA GLY A 23 -9.08 -1.58 -15.29
C GLY A 23 -8.22 -0.59 -16.06
N ASN A 24 -8.75 0.62 -16.22
CA ASN A 24 -8.12 1.67 -17.03
C ASN A 24 -7.56 2.79 -16.15
N PHE A 25 -7.05 2.43 -14.99
CA PHE A 25 -6.50 3.39 -14.04
C PHE A 25 -4.99 3.54 -14.20
N SER A 26 -4.52 4.78 -14.11
CA SER A 26 -3.11 5.07 -13.86
C SER A 26 -2.87 5.11 -12.34
N TYR A 27 -1.61 5.05 -11.93
CA TYR A 27 -1.26 5.20 -10.51
C TYR A 27 -1.66 6.60 -9.99
N ALA A 28 -1.48 7.64 -10.80
CA ALA A 28 -1.88 9.00 -10.42
C ALA A 28 -3.39 9.10 -10.13
N GLU A 29 -4.20 8.42 -10.94
CA GLU A 29 -5.64 8.37 -10.71
C GLU A 29 -5.99 7.62 -9.43
N LEU A 30 -5.24 6.54 -9.11
CA LEU A 30 -5.40 5.82 -7.86
C LEU A 30 -5.09 6.74 -6.67
N GLU A 31 -3.99 7.49 -6.74
CA GLU A 31 -3.64 8.45 -5.68
C GLU A 31 -4.71 9.52 -5.50
N GLU A 32 -5.25 10.05 -6.59
CA GLU A 32 -6.33 11.03 -6.52
C GLU A 32 -7.58 10.47 -5.86
N ALA A 33 -7.97 9.26 -6.22
CA ALA A 33 -9.14 8.59 -5.65
C ALA A 33 -8.97 8.38 -4.15
N VAL A 34 -7.82 7.88 -3.72
CA VAL A 34 -7.53 7.64 -2.31
C VAL A 34 -7.52 8.95 -1.52
N THR A 35 -6.90 9.98 -2.07
CA THR A 35 -6.85 11.30 -1.43
C THR A 35 -8.25 11.90 -1.28
N GLY A 36 -9.09 11.75 -2.31
CA GLY A 36 -10.47 12.24 -2.28
C GLY A 36 -11.31 11.54 -1.21
N PHE A 37 -11.21 10.21 -1.14
CA PHE A 37 -11.91 9.44 -0.10
C PHE A 37 -11.44 9.83 1.30
N ALA A 38 -10.14 10.01 1.49
CA ALA A 38 -9.58 10.40 2.78
C ALA A 38 -10.11 11.77 3.21
N LYS A 39 -10.14 12.73 2.29
CA LYS A 39 -10.66 14.07 2.55
C LYS A 39 -12.12 14.01 2.99
N ASP A 40 -12.94 13.25 2.27
CA ASP A 40 -14.36 13.11 2.60
C ASP A 40 -14.58 12.43 3.94
N ALA A 41 -13.70 11.49 4.31
CA ALA A 41 -13.76 10.79 5.58
C ALA A 41 -13.13 11.58 6.75
N GLY A 42 -12.52 12.72 6.48
CA GLY A 42 -11.87 13.52 7.50
C GLY A 42 -10.57 12.93 8.04
N VAL A 43 -9.88 12.10 7.24
CA VAL A 43 -8.60 11.50 7.63
C VAL A 43 -7.47 12.00 6.74
N THR A 44 -6.25 12.00 7.28
CA THR A 44 -5.04 12.32 6.54
C THR A 44 -4.42 11.02 6.04
N VAL A 45 -4.03 10.99 4.77
CA VAL A 45 -3.31 9.84 4.22
C VAL A 45 -1.94 10.24 3.74
N GLU A 46 -1.00 9.32 3.90
CA GLU A 46 0.28 9.33 3.23
C GLU A 46 0.29 8.15 2.29
N ILE A 47 0.60 8.38 1.01
CA ILE A 47 0.59 7.33 -0.01
C ILE A 47 2.03 7.08 -0.44
N MET A 48 2.48 5.83 -0.30
CA MET A 48 3.83 5.42 -0.68
C MET A 48 3.77 4.21 -1.60
N GLN A 49 4.76 4.08 -2.46
CA GLN A 49 4.88 2.94 -3.36
C GLN A 49 6.36 2.55 -3.46
N SER A 50 6.62 1.25 -3.50
CA SER A 50 7.98 0.75 -3.72
C SER A 50 7.93 -0.60 -4.41
N ASP A 51 8.93 -0.82 -5.29
CA ASP A 51 9.18 -2.12 -5.91
C ASP A 51 10.18 -2.94 -5.10
N SER A 52 10.78 -2.35 -4.07
CA SER A 52 11.84 -2.97 -3.28
C SER A 52 11.29 -3.64 -2.02
N GLU A 53 11.53 -4.94 -1.88
CA GLU A 53 11.17 -5.67 -0.68
C GLU A 53 11.81 -5.06 0.57
N THR A 54 13.10 -4.71 0.48
CA THR A 54 13.82 -4.09 1.60
C THR A 54 13.21 -2.76 1.99
N GLU A 55 12.90 -1.91 1.02
CA GLU A 55 12.30 -0.61 1.30
C GLU A 55 10.91 -0.76 1.94
N LEU A 56 10.10 -1.69 1.44
CA LEU A 56 8.79 -1.97 2.03
C LEU A 56 8.91 -2.41 3.50
N ILE A 57 9.86 -3.29 3.78
CA ILE A 57 10.13 -3.73 5.15
C ILE A 57 10.51 -2.56 6.05
N GLN A 58 11.38 -1.67 5.56
CA GLN A 58 11.80 -0.50 6.33
C GLN A 58 10.63 0.46 6.58
N ILE A 59 9.75 0.64 5.60
CA ILE A 59 8.54 1.45 5.78
C ILE A 59 7.64 0.82 6.84
N LEU A 60 7.46 -0.50 6.82
CA LEU A 60 6.68 -1.21 7.82
C LEU A 60 7.29 -1.05 9.22
N HIS A 61 8.62 -1.08 9.35
CA HIS A 61 9.28 -0.84 10.64
C HIS A 61 8.97 0.56 11.17
N ARG A 62 9.03 1.58 10.31
CA ARG A 62 8.71 2.95 10.71
C ARG A 62 7.25 3.08 11.14
N ALA A 63 6.35 2.41 10.43
CA ALA A 63 4.93 2.41 10.81
C ALA A 63 4.69 1.68 12.13
N ALA A 64 5.45 0.62 12.40
CA ALA A 64 5.40 -0.07 13.69
C ALA A 64 5.82 0.86 14.83
N ASP A 65 6.92 1.59 14.65
CA ASP A 65 7.41 2.54 15.65
C ASP A 65 6.40 3.65 15.93
N SER A 66 5.80 4.20 14.90
CA SER A 66 4.84 5.30 15.01
C SER A 66 3.40 4.84 15.31
N LYS A 67 3.16 3.54 15.31
CA LYS A 67 1.83 2.92 15.49
C LYS A 67 0.82 3.46 14.48
N THR A 68 1.25 3.63 13.24
CA THR A 68 0.42 4.16 12.16
C THR A 68 -0.41 3.03 11.54
N PRO A 69 -1.74 3.19 11.42
CA PRO A 69 -2.57 2.25 10.68
C PRO A 69 -2.18 2.21 9.19
N ILE A 70 -2.26 1.03 8.59
CA ILE A 70 -1.82 0.82 7.20
C ILE A 70 -2.91 0.15 6.38
N ILE A 71 -3.07 0.65 5.15
CA ILE A 71 -3.76 -0.08 4.08
C ILE A 71 -2.66 -0.52 3.12
N PHE A 72 -2.45 -1.82 2.99
CA PHE A 72 -1.28 -2.38 2.31
C PHE A 72 -1.68 -3.26 1.14
N ASN A 73 -1.18 -2.92 -0.05
CA ASN A 73 -1.24 -3.78 -1.20
C ASN A 73 0.17 -4.31 -1.51
N PRO A 74 0.54 -5.50 -1.02
CA PRO A 74 1.88 -6.05 -1.24
C PRO A 74 2.10 -6.58 -2.65
N ALA A 75 1.06 -6.62 -3.48
CA ALA A 75 1.10 -7.12 -4.85
C ALA A 75 1.67 -8.56 -4.88
N ALA A 76 2.61 -8.84 -5.77
CA ALA A 76 3.14 -10.19 -5.93
C ALA A 76 3.88 -10.71 -4.69
N PHE A 77 4.36 -9.84 -3.80
CA PHE A 77 5.03 -10.28 -2.58
C PHE A 77 4.11 -11.06 -1.64
N THR A 78 2.80 -10.92 -1.76
CA THR A 78 1.84 -11.72 -1.02
C THR A 78 2.10 -13.23 -1.17
N HIS A 79 2.57 -13.64 -2.34
CA HIS A 79 2.70 -15.06 -2.68
C HIS A 79 4.00 -15.69 -2.21
N TYR A 80 5.05 -14.90 -1.91
CA TYR A 80 6.35 -15.48 -1.64
C TYR A 80 7.23 -14.73 -0.64
N SER A 81 6.86 -13.53 -0.22
CA SER A 81 7.73 -12.79 0.70
C SER A 81 7.40 -13.10 2.16
N TYR A 82 8.13 -14.04 2.72
CA TYR A 82 8.03 -14.31 4.15
C TYR A 82 8.60 -13.17 4.98
N ALA A 83 9.59 -12.44 4.46
CA ALA A 83 10.19 -11.31 5.16
C ALA A 83 9.19 -10.16 5.36
N ILE A 84 8.38 -9.85 4.34
CA ILE A 84 7.31 -8.85 4.47
C ILE A 84 6.23 -9.33 5.44
N ARG A 85 5.84 -10.59 5.34
CA ARG A 85 4.86 -11.18 6.26
C ARG A 85 5.31 -11.07 7.71
N ASP A 86 6.58 -11.35 7.96
CA ASP A 86 7.15 -11.25 9.30
C ASP A 86 7.16 -9.80 9.81
N ALA A 87 7.47 -8.83 8.93
CA ALA A 87 7.42 -7.41 9.29
C ALA A 87 5.99 -6.97 9.63
N VAL A 88 4.99 -7.46 8.90
CA VAL A 88 3.58 -7.14 9.17
C VAL A 88 3.16 -7.60 10.57
N VAL A 89 3.66 -8.75 11.02
CA VAL A 89 3.34 -9.28 12.36
C VAL A 89 3.84 -8.36 13.47
N MET A 90 4.84 -7.53 13.21
CA MET A 90 5.40 -6.59 14.19
C MET A 90 4.51 -5.35 14.40
N LEU A 91 3.53 -5.10 13.55
CA LEU A 91 2.70 -3.91 13.62
C LEU A 91 1.77 -3.96 14.85
N LYS A 92 1.60 -2.80 15.48
CA LYS A 92 0.73 -2.65 16.65
C LYS A 92 -0.61 -2.01 16.29
N ALA A 93 -0.63 -1.17 15.25
CA ALA A 93 -1.85 -0.54 14.77
C ALA A 93 -2.54 -1.47 13.74
N PRO A 94 -3.82 -1.21 13.43
CA PRO A 94 -4.52 -2.03 12.43
C PRO A 94 -3.86 -2.00 11.05
N ILE A 95 -3.88 -3.14 10.38
CA ILE A 95 -3.45 -3.26 9.00
C ILE A 95 -4.50 -4.01 8.19
N ILE A 96 -4.80 -3.49 7.01
CA ILE A 96 -5.71 -4.14 6.06
C ILE A 96 -4.94 -4.40 4.79
N GLU A 97 -4.94 -5.66 4.33
CA GLU A 97 -4.35 -6.04 3.06
C GLU A 97 -5.42 -5.90 1.97
N VAL A 98 -5.04 -5.27 0.86
CA VAL A 98 -5.92 -5.07 -0.29
C VAL A 98 -5.23 -5.48 -1.58
N HIS A 99 -6.02 -5.81 -2.59
CA HIS A 99 -5.55 -6.16 -3.94
C HIS A 99 -6.48 -5.55 -4.97
N ILE A 100 -5.94 -5.21 -6.15
CA ILE A 100 -6.73 -4.63 -7.23
C ILE A 100 -7.44 -5.71 -8.05
N SER A 101 -6.80 -6.86 -8.20
CA SER A 101 -7.36 -7.95 -9.00
C SER A 101 -7.84 -9.11 -8.16
#